data_7badd773a70e5f22a67c58776807310c
#
_entry.id   7badd773a70e5f22a67c58776807310c
#
_cell.length_a   1.000
_cell.length_b   1.000
_cell.length_c   1.000
_cell.angle_alpha   90.00
_cell.angle_beta   90.00
_cell.angle_gamma   90.00
#
_symmetry.space_group_name_H-M   'P 1'
#
loop_
_entity.id
_entity.type
_entity.pdbx_description
1 polymer ?
#
loop_
_entity_poly.entity_id
_entity_poly.type
_entity_poly.pdbx_seq_one_letter_code
_entity_poly.pdbx_strand_id
1 'polypeptide(L)'
;MKRIISLYFALLAVATLSAQEAVQSQSNEVAPQTIVQMQHFGYLSYNEMLKSMPEYDVAMAKLQNLKTTYDNELARAEADFTRKFQEFVEGQRTFPENIMLKRQKELQQLMEESLAFKEQAKQLLTQAEEELMLPLHQKLKDAMREVGLQHNYAYILNTDNNAYPFVNTTGEAEDCSKLVKEKLRR
;
A
#
# COMPACT_ATOMS: atom_id res chain seq x y z
N MET A 1 -61.01 -34.30 -18.36
CA MET A 1 -61.73 -35.23 -19.30
C MET A 1 -60.81 -36.36 -19.63
N LYS A 2 -61.19 -37.46 -19.20
CA LYS A 2 -61.22 -38.76 -19.86
C LYS A 2 -59.88 -39.34 -20.24
N ARG A 3 -59.41 -40.35 -19.55
CA ARG A 3 -59.73 -41.80 -19.67
C ARG A 3 -58.64 -42.43 -20.57
N ILE A 4 -58.06 -43.56 -20.36
CA ILE A 4 -58.36 -44.83 -19.68
C ILE A 4 -57.39 -45.85 -20.34
N ILE A 5 -56.82 -46.76 -19.60
CA ILE A 5 -56.83 -48.22 -19.84
C ILE A 5 -55.71 -48.72 -20.81
N SER A 6 -54.98 -49.78 -20.65
CA SER A 6 -55.10 -51.08 -19.95
C SER A 6 -53.95 -51.92 -20.43
N LEU A 7 -53.29 -52.60 -19.64
CA LEU A 7 -53.39 -53.98 -19.17
C LEU A 7 -52.81 -55.06 -20.08
N TYR A 8 -52.06 -55.94 -19.45
CA TYR A 8 -51.73 -57.35 -19.75
C TYR A 8 -50.59 -57.62 -20.75
N PHE A 9 -49.64 -58.52 -20.53
CA PHE A 9 -49.75 -59.90 -20.17
C PHE A 9 -48.39 -60.43 -19.67
N ALA A 10 -48.48 -61.26 -18.69
CA ALA A 10 -47.43 -62.14 -18.16
C ALA A 10 -47.18 -63.32 -19.09
N LEU A 11 -46.02 -63.89 -19.08
CA LEU A 11 -45.76 -65.36 -18.93
C LEU A 11 -44.27 -65.66 -19.10
N LEU A 12 -43.67 -66.07 -18.07
CA LEU A 12 -43.14 -67.38 -17.74
C LEU A 12 -42.01 -67.97 -18.65
N ALA A 13 -40.95 -68.15 -17.99
CA ALA A 13 -40.19 -69.43 -17.85
C ALA A 13 -38.89 -69.58 -18.63
N VAL A 14 -38.03 -70.02 -17.88
CA VAL A 14 -37.06 -71.12 -17.95
C VAL A 14 -35.63 -70.70 -17.79
N ALA A 15 -35.11 -71.20 -16.68
CA ALA A 15 -33.73 -71.23 -16.28
C ALA A 15 -32.84 -71.94 -17.27
N THR A 16 -31.72 -71.35 -17.61
CA THR A 16 -30.52 -72.10 -17.95
C THR A 16 -29.35 -71.50 -17.18
N LEU A 17 -28.84 -72.29 -16.31
CA LEU A 17 -27.61 -72.13 -15.60
C LEU A 17 -26.46 -72.26 -16.63
N SER A 18 -25.76 -71.15 -16.83
CA SER A 18 -24.43 -71.21 -17.49
C SER A 18 -23.51 -70.33 -16.61
N ALA A 19 -22.67 -71.03 -15.90
CA ALA A 19 -21.51 -70.51 -15.26
C ALA A 19 -20.59 -69.90 -16.31
N GLN A 20 -20.43 -68.53 -16.26
CA GLN A 20 -19.42 -67.90 -17.05
C GLN A 20 -18.61 -67.05 -16.12
N GLU A 21 -17.36 -67.46 -15.98
CA GLU A 21 -16.33 -66.80 -15.20
C GLU A 21 -16.31 -65.28 -15.48
N ALA A 22 -16.60 -64.48 -14.46
CA ALA A 22 -16.39 -63.05 -14.48
C ALA A 22 -14.87 -62.82 -14.44
N VAL A 23 -14.30 -62.54 -15.60
CA VAL A 23 -13.02 -61.86 -15.69
C VAL A 23 -13.26 -60.44 -15.15
N GLN A 24 -12.84 -60.21 -13.90
CA GLN A 24 -12.73 -58.87 -13.33
C GLN A 24 -11.69 -58.11 -14.16
N SER A 25 -12.15 -57.41 -15.17
CA SER A 25 -11.39 -56.26 -15.70
C SER A 25 -11.38 -55.19 -14.60
N GLN A 26 -10.33 -55.19 -13.81
CA GLN A 26 -9.95 -54.01 -13.04
C GLN A 26 -9.65 -52.90 -14.05
N SER A 27 -10.67 -52.13 -14.40
CA SER A 27 -10.46 -50.80 -14.91
C SER A 27 -9.74 -50.04 -13.82
N ASN A 28 -8.44 -49.89 -13.93
CA ASN A 28 -7.69 -48.88 -13.23
C ASN A 28 -8.27 -47.53 -13.67
N GLU A 29 -9.29 -47.11 -12.96
CA GLU A 29 -9.72 -45.73 -12.97
C GLU A 29 -8.60 -44.93 -12.31
N VAL A 30 -7.66 -44.48 -13.14
CA VAL A 30 -6.67 -43.49 -12.74
C VAL A 30 -7.47 -42.25 -12.42
N ALA A 31 -7.79 -42.07 -11.14
CA ALA A 31 -8.33 -40.85 -10.64
C ALA A 31 -7.47 -39.70 -11.20
N PRO A 32 -8.07 -38.66 -11.77
CA PRO A 32 -7.30 -37.53 -12.25
C PRO A 32 -6.46 -37.02 -11.07
N GLN A 33 -5.16 -37.24 -11.15
CA GLN A 33 -4.24 -36.63 -10.20
C GLN A 33 -4.38 -35.14 -10.43
N THR A 34 -5.16 -34.50 -9.57
CA THR A 34 -5.18 -33.05 -9.46
C THR A 34 -3.76 -32.65 -9.08
N ILE A 35 -2.99 -32.21 -10.08
CA ILE A 35 -1.69 -31.63 -9.86
C ILE A 35 -2.01 -30.35 -9.11
N VAL A 36 -1.92 -30.39 -7.79
CA VAL A 36 -1.93 -29.19 -6.96
C VAL A 36 -0.64 -28.48 -7.37
N GLN A 37 -0.75 -27.53 -8.29
CA GLN A 37 0.36 -26.63 -8.57
C GLN A 37 0.61 -25.85 -7.29
N MET A 38 1.65 -26.24 -6.57
CA MET A 38 2.12 -25.49 -5.42
C MET A 38 2.50 -24.11 -5.92
N GLN A 39 1.78 -23.10 -5.42
CA GLN A 39 1.99 -21.73 -5.87
C GLN A 39 3.23 -21.18 -5.18
N HIS A 40 4.29 -21.05 -5.95
CA HIS A 40 5.51 -20.40 -5.48
C HIS A 40 5.28 -18.91 -5.33
N PHE A 41 5.70 -18.31 -4.22
CA PHE A 41 5.51 -16.89 -3.95
C PHE A 41 6.73 -16.26 -3.30
N GLY A 42 6.92 -14.96 -3.61
CA GLY A 42 7.95 -14.14 -2.98
C GLY A 42 7.43 -13.42 -1.76
N TYR A 43 8.33 -12.98 -0.88
CA TYR A 43 8.02 -12.00 0.16
C TYR A 43 9.17 -11.03 0.34
N LEU A 44 8.85 -9.81 0.77
CA LEU A 44 9.81 -8.77 1.11
C LEU A 44 9.17 -7.69 1.98
N SER A 45 9.99 -6.87 2.63
CA SER A 45 9.55 -5.61 3.22
C SER A 45 9.60 -4.50 2.16
N TYR A 46 8.45 -3.95 1.80
CA TYR A 46 8.34 -2.86 0.83
C TYR A 46 9.10 -1.62 1.31
N ASN A 47 8.96 -1.28 2.61
CA ASN A 47 9.62 -0.14 3.21
C ASN A 47 11.15 -0.29 3.22
N GLU A 48 11.68 -1.49 3.50
CA GLU A 48 13.12 -1.72 3.43
C GLU A 48 13.65 -1.61 2.01
N MET A 49 12.89 -2.10 1.02
CA MET A 49 13.27 -1.96 -0.38
C MET A 49 13.31 -0.49 -0.78
N LEU A 50 12.27 0.27 -0.45
CA LEU A 50 12.18 1.69 -0.75
C LEU A 50 13.37 2.46 -0.14
N LYS A 51 13.65 2.24 1.16
CA LYS A 51 14.79 2.86 1.86
C LYS A 51 16.16 2.42 1.33
N SER A 52 16.25 1.28 0.66
CA SER A 52 17.51 0.81 0.07
C SER A 52 17.85 1.45 -1.27
N MET A 53 16.95 2.25 -1.82
CA MET A 53 17.17 2.97 -3.09
C MET A 53 18.01 4.24 -2.84
N PRO A 54 19.07 4.49 -3.62
CA PRO A 54 19.86 5.73 -3.46
C PRO A 54 19.02 7.00 -3.65
N GLU A 55 18.03 6.95 -4.51
CA GLU A 55 17.10 8.05 -4.77
C GLU A 55 16.24 8.40 -3.55
N TYR A 56 16.00 7.44 -2.65
CA TYR A 56 15.25 7.66 -1.42
C TYR A 56 15.95 8.67 -0.50
N ASP A 57 17.25 8.52 -0.29
CA ASP A 57 18.02 9.45 0.56
C ASP A 57 18.03 10.86 -0.04
N VAL A 58 18.11 10.96 -1.37
CA VAL A 58 18.04 12.25 -2.08
C VAL A 58 16.65 12.89 -1.92
N ALA A 59 15.58 12.11 -2.05
CA ALA A 59 14.21 12.59 -1.86
C ALA A 59 13.98 13.08 -0.43
N MET A 60 14.43 12.30 0.57
CA MET A 60 14.31 12.67 1.99
C MET A 60 15.12 13.91 2.33
N ALA A 61 16.32 14.07 1.77
CA ALA A 61 17.13 15.27 1.97
C ALA A 61 16.45 16.53 1.40
N LYS A 62 15.83 16.43 0.21
CA LYS A 62 15.06 17.53 -0.38
C LYS A 62 13.85 17.91 0.49
N LEU A 63 13.11 16.91 0.97
CA LEU A 63 11.95 17.13 1.83
C LEU A 63 12.36 17.78 3.15
N GLN A 64 13.45 17.32 3.76
CA GLN A 64 13.99 17.90 4.99
C GLN A 64 14.45 19.35 4.79
N ASN A 65 15.09 19.67 3.67
CA ASN A 65 15.49 21.03 3.37
C ASN A 65 14.27 21.96 3.19
N LEU A 66 13.23 21.48 2.51
CA LEU A 66 11.99 22.24 2.33
C LEU A 66 11.30 22.48 3.68
N LYS A 67 11.21 21.45 4.51
CA LYS A 67 10.69 21.54 5.88
C LYS A 67 11.45 22.58 6.69
N THR A 68 12.78 22.53 6.68
CA THR A 68 13.63 23.49 7.39
C THR A 68 13.38 24.93 6.89
N THR A 69 13.17 25.10 5.60
CA THR A 69 12.86 26.44 5.03
C THR A 69 11.55 26.98 5.57
N TYR A 70 10.49 26.18 5.62
CA TYR A 70 9.19 26.60 6.17
C TYR A 70 9.24 26.81 7.68
N ASP A 71 9.93 25.95 8.43
CA ASP A 71 10.12 26.10 9.88
C ASP A 71 10.86 27.42 10.20
N ASN A 72 11.88 27.77 9.41
CA ASN A 72 12.60 29.04 9.57
C ASN A 72 11.70 30.26 9.27
N GLU A 73 10.85 30.18 8.26
CA GLU A 73 9.95 31.30 7.92
C GLU A 73 8.87 31.45 8.98
N LEU A 74 8.34 30.38 9.53
CA LEU A 74 7.41 30.42 10.67
C LEU A 74 8.09 31.05 11.90
N ALA A 75 9.31 30.65 12.22
CA ALA A 75 10.06 31.21 13.33
C ALA A 75 10.29 32.76 13.18
N ARG A 76 10.55 33.22 11.95
CA ARG A 76 10.66 34.66 11.64
C ARG A 76 9.35 35.39 11.85
N ALA A 77 8.24 34.83 11.38
CA ALA A 77 6.91 35.38 11.56
C ALA A 77 6.53 35.48 13.04
N GLU A 78 6.83 34.46 13.84
CA GLU A 78 6.61 34.43 15.29
C GLU A 78 7.47 35.50 16.02
N ALA A 79 8.73 35.62 15.61
CA ALA A 79 9.63 36.63 16.18
C ALA A 79 9.15 38.05 15.85
N ASP A 80 8.68 38.32 14.63
CA ASP A 80 8.14 39.64 14.24
C ASP A 80 6.85 39.95 14.98
N PHE A 81 5.95 38.98 15.11
CA PHE A 81 4.74 39.12 15.93
C PHE A 81 5.09 39.45 17.38
N THR A 82 6.00 38.67 17.98
CA THR A 82 6.41 38.90 19.39
C THR A 82 6.99 40.29 19.61
N ARG A 83 7.85 40.76 18.72
CA ARG A 83 8.44 42.10 18.77
C ARG A 83 7.36 43.19 18.68
N LYS A 84 6.47 43.08 17.69
CA LYS A 84 5.38 44.07 17.51
C LYS A 84 4.36 44.03 18.64
N PHE A 85 4.10 42.87 19.21
CA PHE A 85 3.25 42.76 20.39
C PHE A 85 3.86 43.43 21.61
N GLN A 86 5.17 43.28 21.85
CA GLN A 86 5.87 43.98 22.92
C GLN A 86 5.82 45.49 22.73
N GLU A 87 6.11 45.98 21.51
CA GLU A 87 6.00 47.41 21.17
C GLU A 87 4.57 47.95 21.42
N PHE A 88 3.54 47.16 21.12
CA PHE A 88 2.16 47.51 21.38
C PHE A 88 1.86 47.59 22.89
N VAL A 89 2.27 46.58 23.67
CA VAL A 89 2.04 46.59 25.13
C VAL A 89 2.73 47.72 25.82
N GLU A 90 3.95 48.08 25.44
CA GLU A 90 4.70 49.18 26.00
C GLU A 90 4.07 50.52 25.65
N GLY A 91 3.60 50.70 24.42
CA GLY A 91 3.07 51.98 23.93
C GLY A 91 1.57 52.19 24.14
N GLN A 92 0.77 51.15 24.46
CA GLN A 92 -0.70 51.17 24.44
C GLN A 92 -1.33 52.31 25.31
N ARG A 93 -0.64 52.73 26.41
CA ARG A 93 -1.13 53.76 27.30
C ARG A 93 -0.91 55.19 26.76
N THR A 94 -0.04 55.35 25.79
CA THR A 94 0.37 56.62 25.21
C THR A 94 -0.09 56.82 23.78
N PHE A 95 -0.57 55.75 23.13
CA PHE A 95 -1.02 55.82 21.73
C PHE A 95 -2.32 56.59 21.61
N PRO A 96 -2.42 57.51 20.64
CA PRO A 96 -3.71 58.00 20.17
C PRO A 96 -4.61 56.83 19.73
N GLU A 97 -5.92 56.97 19.89
CA GLU A 97 -6.91 55.93 19.62
C GLU A 97 -6.77 55.32 18.21
N ASN A 98 -6.58 56.15 17.19
CA ASN A 98 -6.40 55.71 15.81
C ASN A 98 -5.11 54.89 15.61
N ILE A 99 -4.04 55.21 16.33
CA ILE A 99 -2.78 54.42 16.29
C ILE A 99 -2.96 53.11 17.03
N MET A 100 -3.62 53.12 18.19
CA MET A 100 -3.93 51.89 18.93
C MET A 100 -4.74 50.90 18.08
N LEU A 101 -5.82 51.34 17.44
CA LEU A 101 -6.64 50.51 16.57
C LEU A 101 -5.85 49.98 15.37
N LYS A 102 -4.99 50.79 14.76
CA LYS A 102 -4.10 50.36 13.68
C LYS A 102 -3.17 49.24 14.13
N ARG A 103 -2.49 49.39 15.27
CA ARG A 103 -1.56 48.40 15.82
C ARG A 103 -2.26 47.08 16.19
N GLN A 104 -3.46 47.16 16.76
CA GLN A 104 -4.26 45.94 17.02
C GLN A 104 -4.59 45.19 15.73
N LYS A 105 -4.99 45.91 14.68
CA LYS A 105 -5.29 45.31 13.38
C LYS A 105 -4.04 44.70 12.74
N GLU A 106 -2.88 45.35 12.83
CA GLU A 106 -1.61 44.83 12.34
C GLU A 106 -1.25 43.50 13.07
N LEU A 107 -1.40 43.43 14.38
CA LEU A 107 -1.15 42.23 15.17
C LEU A 107 -2.11 41.10 14.80
N GLN A 108 -3.40 41.41 14.64
CA GLN A 108 -4.38 40.40 14.21
C GLN A 108 -4.05 39.87 12.83
N GLN A 109 -3.70 40.73 11.88
CA GLN A 109 -3.33 40.35 10.54
C GLN A 109 -2.08 39.42 10.52
N LEU A 110 -1.03 39.78 11.28
CA LEU A 110 0.18 38.94 11.38
C LEU A 110 -0.12 37.54 11.94
N MET A 111 -1.01 37.47 12.93
CA MET A 111 -1.44 36.16 13.48
C MET A 111 -2.20 35.34 12.45
N GLU A 112 -3.15 35.96 11.74
CA GLU A 112 -3.93 35.30 10.69
C GLU A 112 -3.02 34.80 9.53
N GLU A 113 -2.08 35.63 9.08
CA GLU A 113 -1.10 35.30 8.04
C GLU A 113 -0.18 34.14 8.48
N SER A 114 0.29 34.16 9.74
CA SER A 114 1.13 33.08 10.28
C SER A 114 0.38 31.72 10.34
N LEU A 115 -0.89 31.74 10.79
CA LEU A 115 -1.73 30.55 10.83
C LEU A 115 -2.02 30.02 9.40
N ALA A 116 -2.35 30.92 8.47
CA ALA A 116 -2.59 30.55 7.08
C ALA A 116 -1.33 29.95 6.44
N PHE A 117 -0.17 30.56 6.66
CA PHE A 117 1.10 30.05 6.14
C PHE A 117 1.46 28.68 6.74
N LYS A 118 1.23 28.46 8.03
CA LYS A 118 1.46 27.16 8.68
C LYS A 118 0.64 26.04 8.03
N GLU A 119 -0.63 26.30 7.76
CA GLU A 119 -1.50 25.31 7.10
C GLU A 119 -1.09 25.09 5.65
N GLN A 120 -0.75 26.17 4.92
CA GLN A 120 -0.25 26.07 3.55
C GLN A 120 1.07 25.30 3.48
N ALA A 121 2.03 25.58 4.39
CA ALA A 121 3.30 24.87 4.46
C ALA A 121 3.12 23.36 4.67
N LYS A 122 2.19 22.98 5.55
CA LYS A 122 1.84 21.57 5.76
C LYS A 122 1.33 20.91 4.49
N GLN A 123 0.42 21.56 3.77
CA GLN A 123 -0.12 21.03 2.50
C GLN A 123 0.96 20.88 1.44
N LEU A 124 1.82 21.89 1.29
CA LEU A 124 2.93 21.89 0.34
C LEU A 124 3.99 20.82 0.68
N LEU A 125 4.24 20.56 1.96
CA LEU A 125 5.13 19.47 2.38
C LEU A 125 4.54 18.10 2.04
N THR A 126 3.25 17.88 2.27
CA THR A 126 2.57 16.63 1.89
C THR A 126 2.62 16.42 0.38
N GLN A 127 2.31 17.47 -0.40
CA GLN A 127 2.38 17.39 -1.85
C GLN A 127 3.81 17.10 -2.35
N ALA A 128 4.82 17.77 -1.77
CA ALA A 128 6.21 17.54 -2.13
C ALA A 128 6.67 16.11 -1.79
N GLU A 129 6.21 15.55 -0.67
CA GLU A 129 6.48 14.15 -0.30
C GLU A 129 5.88 13.20 -1.33
N GLU A 130 4.62 13.38 -1.69
CA GLU A 130 3.95 12.56 -2.71
C GLU A 130 4.67 12.64 -4.07
N GLU A 131 5.01 13.85 -4.53
CA GLU A 131 5.72 14.06 -5.80
C GLU A 131 7.11 13.43 -5.82
N LEU A 132 7.85 13.51 -4.72
CA LEU A 132 9.19 12.94 -4.59
C LEU A 132 9.16 11.41 -4.48
N MET A 133 8.15 10.86 -3.81
CA MET A 133 8.03 9.43 -3.58
C MET A 133 7.40 8.68 -4.75
N LEU A 134 6.54 9.32 -5.53
CA LEU A 134 5.84 8.68 -6.66
C LEU A 134 6.78 7.93 -7.63
N PRO A 135 7.87 8.52 -8.13
CA PRO A 135 8.79 7.81 -9.03
C PRO A 135 9.50 6.63 -8.35
N LEU A 136 9.78 6.72 -7.06
CA LEU A 136 10.41 5.64 -6.29
C LEU A 136 9.45 4.45 -6.14
N HIS A 137 8.21 4.74 -5.80
CA HIS A 137 7.15 3.73 -5.73
C HIS A 137 6.95 3.04 -7.08
N GLN A 138 6.95 3.80 -8.16
CA GLN A 138 6.80 3.23 -9.50
C GLN A 138 7.99 2.32 -9.85
N LYS A 139 9.23 2.80 -9.66
CA LYS A 139 10.45 2.02 -9.91
C LYS A 139 10.48 0.72 -9.10
N LEU A 140 10.12 0.79 -7.81
CA LEU A 140 10.04 -0.40 -6.96
C LEU A 140 8.97 -1.39 -7.44
N LYS A 141 7.79 -0.89 -7.78
CA LYS A 141 6.69 -1.70 -8.33
C LYS A 141 7.09 -2.43 -9.61
N ASP A 142 7.78 -1.73 -10.52
CA ASP A 142 8.24 -2.30 -11.78
C ASP A 142 9.31 -3.37 -11.53
N ALA A 143 10.27 -3.12 -10.63
CA ALA A 143 11.28 -4.11 -10.24
C ALA A 143 10.65 -5.36 -9.61
N MET A 144 9.66 -5.20 -8.72
CA MET A 144 8.92 -6.33 -8.14
C MET A 144 8.16 -7.12 -9.19
N ARG A 145 7.52 -6.44 -10.14
CA ARG A 145 6.81 -7.09 -11.25
C ARG A 145 7.76 -7.91 -12.12
N GLU A 146 8.92 -7.35 -12.48
CA GLU A 146 9.91 -8.08 -13.27
C GLU A 146 10.42 -9.32 -12.55
N VAL A 147 10.77 -9.20 -11.27
CA VAL A 147 11.20 -10.34 -10.44
C VAL A 147 10.10 -11.39 -10.36
N GLY A 148 8.86 -10.98 -10.09
CA GLY A 148 7.72 -11.89 -10.03
C GLY A 148 7.54 -12.71 -11.31
N LEU A 149 7.63 -12.05 -12.48
CA LEU A 149 7.52 -12.73 -13.77
C LEU A 149 8.72 -13.63 -14.06
N GLN A 150 9.94 -13.23 -13.74
CA GLN A 150 11.15 -14.01 -13.99
C GLN A 150 11.24 -15.27 -13.13
N HIS A 151 10.73 -15.20 -11.91
CA HIS A 151 10.75 -16.32 -10.95
C HIS A 151 9.44 -17.10 -10.89
N ASN A 152 8.47 -16.78 -11.75
CA ASN A 152 7.14 -17.39 -11.78
C ASN A 152 6.43 -17.36 -10.43
N TYR A 153 6.58 -16.27 -9.68
CA TYR A 153 5.82 -16.06 -8.44
C TYR A 153 4.36 -15.79 -8.77
N ALA A 154 3.45 -16.46 -8.07
CA ALA A 154 2.03 -16.17 -8.15
C ALA A 154 1.72 -14.78 -7.59
N TYR A 155 2.46 -14.37 -6.56
CA TYR A 155 2.40 -13.05 -5.92
C TYR A 155 3.67 -12.79 -5.10
N ILE A 156 3.87 -11.52 -4.73
CA ILE A 156 4.90 -11.10 -3.76
C ILE A 156 4.19 -10.44 -2.57
N LEU A 157 4.38 -11.02 -1.39
CA LEU A 157 3.79 -10.52 -0.15
C LEU A 157 4.63 -9.36 0.41
N ASN A 158 3.96 -8.30 0.81
CA ASN A 158 4.56 -7.26 1.63
C ASN A 158 4.47 -7.66 3.11
N THR A 159 5.62 -7.80 3.78
CA THR A 159 5.70 -8.19 5.19
C THR A 159 5.59 -7.02 6.17
N ASP A 160 5.45 -5.79 5.66
CA ASP A 160 5.24 -4.63 6.51
C ASP A 160 3.88 -4.70 7.23
N ASN A 161 3.75 -4.00 8.35
CA ASN A 161 2.49 -3.83 9.09
C ASN A 161 1.87 -5.12 9.70
N ASN A 162 2.65 -6.20 9.84
CA ASN A 162 2.16 -7.48 10.39
C ASN A 162 0.90 -8.05 9.69
N ALA A 163 0.65 -7.66 8.44
CA ALA A 163 -0.45 -8.22 7.67
C ALA A 163 -0.34 -9.73 7.48
N TYR A 164 0.90 -10.23 7.51
CA TYR A 164 1.24 -11.66 7.42
C TYR A 164 2.16 -12.02 8.59
N PRO A 165 1.61 -12.31 9.79
CA PRO A 165 2.40 -12.57 11.01
C PRO A 165 3.24 -13.85 10.92
N PHE A 166 2.94 -14.71 9.95
CA PHE A 166 3.68 -15.93 9.68
C PHE A 166 3.80 -16.15 8.16
N VAL A 167 5.02 -16.39 7.70
CA VAL A 167 5.32 -16.82 6.34
C VAL A 167 6.15 -18.11 6.44
N ASN A 168 5.63 -19.21 5.89
CA ASN A 168 6.36 -20.47 5.85
C ASN A 168 7.49 -20.36 4.82
N THR A 169 8.73 -20.37 5.29
CA THR A 169 9.93 -20.24 4.45
C THR A 169 10.51 -21.61 4.04
N THR A 170 9.85 -22.72 4.38
CA THR A 170 10.32 -24.08 4.09
C THR A 170 9.71 -24.62 2.80
N GLY A 171 9.95 -23.98 1.65
CA GLY A 171 9.71 -24.60 0.36
C GLY A 171 8.99 -23.76 -0.70
N GLU A 172 7.92 -23.06 -0.39
CA GLU A 172 7.08 -22.35 -1.38
C GLU A 172 7.24 -20.84 -1.34
N ALA A 173 7.74 -20.31 -0.22
CA ALA A 173 8.00 -18.88 -0.02
C ALA A 173 9.48 -18.58 -0.16
N GLU A 174 9.82 -17.55 -0.94
CA GLU A 174 11.19 -17.10 -1.15
C GLU A 174 11.33 -15.63 -0.76
N ASP A 175 12.39 -15.32 0.02
CA ASP A 175 12.79 -13.93 0.24
C ASP A 175 13.38 -13.34 -1.03
N CYS A 176 12.56 -12.57 -1.76
CA CYS A 176 12.95 -11.96 -3.02
C CYS A 176 13.65 -10.60 -2.87
N SER A 177 13.97 -10.15 -1.64
CA SER A 177 14.60 -8.85 -1.38
C SER A 177 15.89 -8.63 -2.15
N LYS A 178 16.76 -9.66 -2.25
CA LYS A 178 18.02 -9.55 -2.99
C LYS A 178 17.78 -9.36 -4.49
N LEU A 179 16.86 -10.12 -5.05
CA LEU A 179 16.52 -10.07 -6.47
C LEU A 179 15.96 -8.70 -6.87
N VAL A 180 15.06 -8.16 -6.04
CA VAL A 180 14.50 -6.82 -6.26
C VAL A 180 15.58 -5.74 -6.10
N LYS A 181 16.47 -5.82 -5.10
CA LYS A 181 17.60 -4.89 -4.97
C LYS A 181 18.54 -4.88 -6.17
N GLU A 182 18.81 -6.02 -6.76
CA GLU A 182 19.63 -6.11 -7.97
C GLU A 182 18.97 -5.42 -9.16
N LYS A 183 17.65 -5.54 -9.29
CA LYS A 183 16.87 -4.83 -10.32
C LYS A 183 16.86 -3.33 -10.12
N LEU A 184 16.73 -2.86 -8.90
CA LEU A 184 16.71 -1.42 -8.56
C LEU A 184 18.03 -0.71 -8.86
N ARG A 185 19.15 -1.45 -8.91
CA ARG A 185 20.49 -0.91 -9.22
C ARG A 185 20.79 -0.73 -10.71
N ARG A 186 19.96 -1.31 -11.56
CA ARG A 186 20.07 -1.19 -13.01
C ARG A 186 19.31 0.02 -13.54
#